data_271e498cc7e5352b27144d4b64a80c83
#
_entry.id   271e498cc7e5352b27144d4b64a80c83
#
_cell.length_a   1.000
_cell.length_b   1.000
_cell.length_c   1.000
_cell.angle_alpha   90.00
_cell.angle_beta   90.00
_cell.angle_gamma   90.00
#
_symmetry.space_group_name_H-M   'P 1'
#
loop_
_entity.id
_entity.type
_entity.pdbx_description
1 polymer ?
#
loop_
_entity_poly.entity_id
_entity_poly.type
_entity_poly.pdbx_seq_one_letter_code
_entity_poly.pdbx_strand_id
1 'polypeptide(L)'
;DLELLSLHVDGQAYRHFELHAKELVLHDLPSAFDLEITCSNNPLQNTSLMGLYVSSGNFFTQCEAEGFRKITYFLDQPDVLTLFTVKLTAAKKDYPILLSNGNLIQEEELSDDRHSATWEDPFPKPSYLFAIVTGKLAVLEKIITTQSGKEKLLQIWVEEKDLSKT
;
A
#
# COMPACT_ATOMS: atom_id res chain seq x y z
N ASP A 1 -16.51 -3.14 2.02
CA ASP A 1 -16.38 -4.36 1.21
C ASP A 1 -15.58 -4.05 -0.05
N LEU A 2 -14.80 -5.03 -0.52
CA LEU A 2 -13.98 -4.93 -1.72
C LEU A 2 -14.86 -5.21 -2.95
N GLU A 3 -14.83 -4.33 -3.96
CA GLU A 3 -15.57 -4.48 -5.21
C GLU A 3 -14.59 -4.75 -6.35
N LEU A 4 -14.77 -5.84 -7.08
CA LEU A 4 -13.99 -6.16 -8.28
C LEU A 4 -14.50 -5.34 -9.46
N LEU A 5 -13.64 -4.52 -10.06
CA LEU A 5 -13.98 -3.67 -11.20
C LEU A 5 -13.54 -4.28 -12.53
N SER A 6 -12.30 -4.80 -12.59
CA SER A 6 -11.79 -5.50 -13.77
C SER A 6 -10.72 -6.52 -13.41
N LEU A 7 -10.54 -7.50 -14.31
CA LEU A 7 -9.53 -8.54 -14.20
C LEU A 7 -8.96 -8.83 -15.58
N HIS A 8 -7.62 -8.80 -15.70
CA HIS A 8 -6.90 -9.12 -16.91
C HIS A 8 -5.81 -10.14 -16.62
N VAL A 9 -5.59 -11.04 -17.54
CA VAL A 9 -4.47 -11.99 -17.56
C VAL A 9 -3.67 -11.73 -18.82
N ASP A 10 -2.36 -11.52 -18.70
CA ASP A 10 -1.45 -11.19 -19.81
C ASP A 10 -1.97 -10.03 -20.69
N GLY A 11 -2.56 -9.01 -20.03
CA GLY A 11 -3.12 -7.81 -20.66
C GLY A 11 -4.47 -8.01 -21.36
N GLN A 12 -5.07 -9.21 -21.29
CA GLN A 12 -6.38 -9.50 -21.90
C GLN A 12 -7.45 -9.65 -20.83
N ALA A 13 -8.65 -9.08 -21.10
CA ALA A 13 -9.78 -9.20 -20.18
C ALA A 13 -10.12 -10.67 -19.91
N TYR A 14 -10.11 -11.05 -18.63
CA TYR A 14 -10.30 -12.43 -18.19
C TYR A 14 -11.67 -12.61 -17.56
N ARG A 15 -12.40 -13.67 -17.96
CA ARG A 15 -13.79 -13.91 -17.54
C ARG A 15 -14.02 -15.30 -16.96
N HIS A 16 -12.99 -16.16 -16.97
CA HIS A 16 -13.11 -17.53 -16.46
C HIS A 16 -12.77 -17.58 -14.98
N PHE A 17 -13.59 -16.89 -14.18
CA PHE A 17 -13.43 -16.81 -12.74
C PHE A 17 -14.77 -16.93 -12.01
N GLU A 18 -14.70 -17.27 -10.74
CA GLU A 18 -15.82 -17.24 -9.81
C GLU A 18 -15.51 -16.25 -8.69
N LEU A 19 -16.46 -15.38 -8.41
CA LEU A 19 -16.37 -14.42 -7.31
C LEU A 19 -17.30 -14.86 -6.17
N HIS A 20 -16.70 -15.24 -5.06
CA HIS A 20 -17.41 -15.61 -3.84
C HIS A 20 -17.28 -14.51 -2.78
N ALA A 21 -18.03 -14.64 -1.68
CA ALA A 21 -18.02 -13.62 -0.62
C ALA A 21 -16.65 -13.38 0.04
N LYS A 22 -15.74 -14.37 -0.04
CA LYS A 22 -14.41 -14.31 0.62
C LYS A 22 -13.24 -14.63 -0.30
N GLU A 23 -13.50 -15.02 -1.52
CA GLU A 23 -12.44 -15.45 -2.45
C GLU A 23 -12.78 -15.14 -3.90
N LEU A 24 -11.75 -14.96 -4.70
CA LEU A 24 -11.79 -14.90 -6.15
C LEU A 24 -11.05 -16.14 -6.67
N VAL A 25 -11.76 -17.01 -7.36
CA VAL A 25 -11.20 -18.25 -7.94
C VAL A 25 -10.99 -18.04 -9.43
N LEU A 26 -9.76 -18.25 -9.90
CA LEU A 26 -9.38 -18.14 -11.30
C LEU A 26 -9.16 -19.55 -11.85
N HIS A 27 -9.72 -19.89 -13.01
CA HIS A 27 -9.64 -21.19 -13.66
C HIS A 27 -8.74 -21.18 -14.89
N ASP A 28 -8.20 -22.33 -15.27
CA ASP A 28 -7.46 -22.54 -16.53
C ASP A 28 -6.33 -21.51 -16.79
N LEU A 29 -5.61 -21.13 -15.74
CA LEU A 29 -4.46 -20.24 -15.85
C LEU A 29 -3.23 -20.99 -16.34
N PRO A 30 -2.34 -20.35 -17.13
CA PRO A 30 -1.03 -20.90 -17.43
C PRO A 30 -0.17 -20.99 -16.16
N SER A 31 0.95 -21.71 -16.23
CA SER A 31 1.87 -21.87 -15.10
C SER A 31 2.59 -20.59 -14.68
N ALA A 32 2.67 -19.61 -15.56
CA ALA A 32 3.18 -18.26 -15.30
C ALA A 32 2.35 -17.26 -16.11
N PHE A 33 1.96 -16.16 -15.50
CA PHE A 33 1.12 -15.14 -16.12
C PHE A 33 1.25 -13.82 -15.36
N ASP A 34 0.91 -12.74 -16.03
CA ASP A 34 0.68 -11.42 -15.40
C ASP A 34 -0.80 -11.26 -15.07
N LEU A 35 -1.11 -11.00 -13.81
CA LEU A 35 -2.47 -10.77 -13.32
C LEU A 35 -2.66 -9.31 -12.96
N GLU A 36 -3.62 -8.65 -13.62
CA GLU A 36 -4.05 -7.29 -13.28
C GLU A 36 -5.46 -7.33 -12.69
N ILE A 37 -5.59 -6.83 -11.48
CA ILE A 37 -6.87 -6.69 -10.79
C ILE A 37 -7.10 -5.23 -10.45
N THR A 38 -8.23 -4.69 -10.91
CA THR A 38 -8.72 -3.39 -10.44
C THR A 38 -9.88 -3.61 -9.49
N CYS A 39 -9.75 -3.07 -8.30
CA CYS A 39 -10.81 -3.13 -7.30
C CYS A 39 -11.00 -1.78 -6.61
N SER A 40 -12.15 -1.57 -6.01
CA SER A 40 -12.44 -0.41 -5.16
C SER A 40 -12.79 -0.84 -3.74
N ASN A 41 -12.50 0.04 -2.80
CA ASN A 41 -12.95 -0.07 -1.42
C ASN A 41 -13.30 1.30 -0.86
N ASN A 42 -13.90 1.35 0.33
CA ASN A 42 -14.25 2.60 1.00
C ASN A 42 -13.60 2.69 2.38
N PRO A 43 -12.37 3.20 2.48
CA PRO A 43 -11.66 3.31 3.75
C PRO A 43 -12.31 4.22 4.79
N LEU A 44 -13.15 5.19 4.34
CA LEU A 44 -13.88 6.10 5.24
C LEU A 44 -14.98 5.36 6.03
N GLN A 45 -15.49 4.25 5.52
CA GLN A 45 -16.49 3.41 6.20
C GLN A 45 -15.86 2.23 6.94
N ASN A 46 -14.55 2.08 6.88
CA ASN A 46 -13.84 0.99 7.54
C ASN A 46 -13.68 1.25 9.05
N THR A 47 -14.59 0.74 9.85
CA THR A 47 -14.55 0.84 11.32
C THR A 47 -13.80 -0.31 11.98
N SER A 48 -13.44 -1.36 11.21
CA SER A 48 -12.71 -2.51 11.76
C SER A 48 -11.22 -2.23 12.00
N LEU A 49 -10.70 -1.14 11.43
CA LEU A 49 -9.29 -0.75 11.45
C LEU A 49 -8.34 -1.85 10.94
N MET A 50 -8.84 -2.67 10.02
CA MET A 50 -8.09 -3.72 9.33
C MET A 50 -8.08 -3.47 7.83
N GLY A 51 -6.92 -3.65 7.17
CA GLY A 51 -6.71 -3.20 5.79
C GLY A 51 -6.47 -1.69 5.75
N LEU A 52 -7.00 -1.00 4.75
CA LEU A 52 -6.88 0.45 4.60
C LEU A 52 -8.05 1.16 5.31
N TYR A 53 -7.73 2.13 6.17
CA TYR A 53 -8.72 2.91 6.94
C TYR A 53 -8.28 4.36 7.10
N VAL A 54 -9.19 5.20 7.59
CA VAL A 54 -8.94 6.62 7.87
C VAL A 54 -8.99 6.88 9.37
N SER A 55 -8.00 7.61 9.87
CA SER A 55 -7.97 8.14 11.24
C SER A 55 -7.47 9.57 11.23
N SER A 56 -8.17 10.48 11.88
CA SER A 56 -7.83 11.92 11.94
C SER A 56 -7.60 12.56 10.55
N GLY A 57 -8.30 12.08 9.51
CA GLY A 57 -8.17 12.56 8.13
C GLY A 57 -6.96 12.02 7.36
N ASN A 58 -6.14 11.19 7.98
CA ASN A 58 -5.01 10.50 7.34
C ASN A 58 -5.37 9.04 7.05
N PHE A 59 -4.81 8.47 5.97
CA PHE A 59 -4.96 7.05 5.66
C PHE A 59 -3.85 6.23 6.29
N PHE A 60 -4.23 5.07 6.81
CA PHE A 60 -3.33 4.09 7.40
C PHE A 60 -3.71 2.69 6.94
N THR A 61 -2.76 1.78 7.00
CA THR A 61 -3.02 0.35 6.83
C THR A 61 -2.72 -0.41 8.10
N GLN A 62 -3.53 -1.44 8.38
CA GLN A 62 -3.24 -2.49 9.33
C GLN A 62 -3.42 -3.83 8.63
N CYS A 63 -2.33 -4.49 8.27
CA CYS A 63 -2.36 -5.73 7.50
C CYS A 63 -2.13 -6.98 8.34
N GLU A 64 -1.53 -6.87 9.51
CA GLU A 64 -1.34 -8.02 10.41
C GLU A 64 -2.66 -8.36 11.13
N ALA A 65 -3.08 -9.62 11.14
CA ALA A 65 -2.48 -10.79 10.48
C ALA A 65 -3.00 -11.00 9.05
N GLU A 66 -4.25 -10.63 8.71
CA GLU A 66 -4.95 -10.93 7.46
C GLU A 66 -5.72 -9.70 6.93
N GLY A 67 -5.12 -8.51 7.06
CA GLY A 67 -5.73 -7.25 6.64
C GLY A 67 -5.48 -6.89 5.17
N PHE A 68 -4.43 -7.41 4.55
CA PHE A 68 -4.09 -7.07 3.18
C PHE A 68 -5.20 -7.46 2.18
N ARG A 69 -5.86 -8.59 2.40
CA ARG A 69 -7.02 -9.06 1.61
C ARG A 69 -8.22 -8.11 1.62
N LYS A 70 -8.25 -7.14 2.54
CA LYS A 70 -9.27 -6.08 2.58
C LYS A 70 -8.90 -4.85 1.73
N ILE A 71 -7.67 -4.80 1.22
CA ILE A 71 -7.17 -3.74 0.36
C ILE A 71 -7.34 -4.14 -1.11
N THR A 72 -6.94 -5.36 -1.43
CA THR A 72 -7.03 -5.93 -2.78
C THR A 72 -7.10 -7.46 -2.73
N TYR A 73 -7.44 -8.08 -3.86
CA TYR A 73 -7.34 -9.54 -4.02
C TYR A 73 -5.89 -9.96 -4.07
N PHE A 74 -5.50 -10.89 -3.20
CA PHE A 74 -4.12 -11.34 -3.07
C PHE A 74 -4.03 -12.71 -2.40
N LEU A 75 -2.92 -13.42 -2.59
CA LEU A 75 -2.56 -14.62 -1.83
C LEU A 75 -2.05 -14.20 -0.44
N ASP A 76 -2.97 -13.73 0.39
CA ASP A 76 -2.69 -13.11 1.69
C ASP A 76 -2.44 -14.17 2.77
N GLN A 77 -1.26 -14.80 2.68
CA GLN A 77 -0.79 -15.84 3.60
C GLN A 77 0.65 -15.54 4.04
N PRO A 78 1.04 -15.94 5.26
CA PRO A 78 2.34 -15.58 5.82
C PRO A 78 3.53 -16.27 5.16
N ASP A 79 3.31 -17.34 4.41
CA ASP A 79 4.33 -18.09 3.66
C ASP A 79 4.45 -17.66 2.19
N VAL A 80 3.58 -16.76 1.73
CA VAL A 80 3.66 -16.15 0.39
C VAL A 80 4.53 -14.90 0.48
N LEU A 81 5.80 -15.04 0.07
CA LEU A 81 6.76 -13.94 0.06
C LEU A 81 6.75 -13.23 -1.29
N THR A 82 6.56 -11.92 -1.27
CA THR A 82 6.36 -11.09 -2.46
C THR A 82 7.23 -9.84 -2.42
N LEU A 83 7.76 -9.42 -3.56
CA LEU A 83 8.34 -8.10 -3.77
C LEU A 83 7.21 -7.10 -4.03
N PHE A 84 7.30 -5.92 -3.42
CA PHE A 84 6.31 -4.87 -3.59
C PHE A 84 6.91 -3.64 -4.27
N THR A 85 6.26 -3.20 -5.33
CA THR A 85 6.41 -1.85 -5.87
C THR A 85 5.06 -1.16 -5.74
N VAL A 86 5.04 -0.01 -5.07
CA VAL A 86 3.81 0.70 -4.71
C VAL A 86 3.83 2.10 -5.28
N LYS A 87 2.91 2.41 -6.18
CA LYS A 87 2.68 3.79 -6.65
C LYS A 87 1.42 4.33 -5.98
N LEU A 88 1.59 5.33 -5.15
CA LEU A 88 0.51 6.07 -4.51
C LEU A 88 0.22 7.35 -5.30
N THR A 89 -1.06 7.68 -5.47
CA THR A 89 -1.47 8.92 -6.14
C THR A 89 -2.61 9.55 -5.36
N ALA A 90 -2.49 10.83 -5.03
CA ALA A 90 -3.51 11.55 -4.26
C ALA A 90 -3.57 13.04 -4.60
N ALA A 91 -4.60 13.73 -4.12
CA ALA A 91 -4.68 15.18 -4.14
C ALA A 91 -3.60 15.77 -3.21
N LYS A 92 -2.67 16.55 -3.76
CA LYS A 92 -1.50 17.05 -3.03
C LYS A 92 -1.87 17.95 -1.85
N LYS A 93 -2.90 18.76 -1.99
CA LYS A 93 -3.39 19.66 -0.93
C LYS A 93 -3.86 18.92 0.32
N ASP A 94 -4.51 17.77 0.13
CA ASP A 94 -5.12 17.02 1.22
C ASP A 94 -4.20 15.92 1.76
N TYR A 95 -3.37 15.34 0.91
CA TYR A 95 -2.46 14.23 1.23
C TYR A 95 -1.05 14.53 0.70
N PRO A 96 -0.35 15.55 1.27
CA PRO A 96 0.96 15.95 0.78
C PRO A 96 2.06 14.89 1.01
N ILE A 97 1.84 13.96 1.93
CA ILE A 97 2.80 12.89 2.27
C ILE A 97 2.22 11.53 1.84
N LEU A 98 3.02 10.79 1.07
CA LEU A 98 2.67 9.47 0.53
C LEU A 98 3.79 8.49 0.89
N LEU A 99 3.57 7.64 1.90
CA LEU A 99 4.58 6.71 2.42
C LEU A 99 4.17 5.25 2.18
N SER A 100 5.17 4.42 1.89
CA SER A 100 5.02 2.97 1.86
C SER A 100 6.32 2.29 2.31
N ASN A 101 6.35 0.95 2.30
CA ASN A 101 7.55 0.18 2.59
C ASN A 101 8.65 0.40 1.52
N GLY A 102 9.91 0.22 1.93
CA GLY A 102 11.05 0.22 1.03
C GLY A 102 11.66 1.60 0.81
N ASN A 103 12.14 1.84 -0.41
CA ASN A 103 12.82 3.06 -0.79
C ASN A 103 11.93 3.89 -1.72
N LEU A 104 11.88 5.19 -1.50
CA LEU A 104 11.27 6.12 -2.45
C LEU A 104 12.15 6.19 -3.71
N ILE A 105 11.60 5.77 -4.86
CA ILE A 105 12.34 5.74 -6.12
C ILE A 105 11.88 6.82 -7.11
N GLN A 106 10.67 7.35 -6.96
CA GLN A 106 10.14 8.36 -7.86
C GLN A 106 9.05 9.20 -7.19
N GLU A 107 9.07 10.51 -7.44
CA GLU A 107 7.97 11.42 -7.15
C GLU A 107 7.60 12.20 -8.41
N GLU A 108 6.33 12.45 -8.63
CA GLU A 108 5.81 13.14 -9.81
C GLU A 108 4.69 14.09 -9.42
N GLU A 109 4.75 15.30 -9.96
CA GLU A 109 3.60 16.20 -9.98
C GLU A 109 2.71 15.82 -11.18
N LEU A 110 1.43 15.67 -10.92
CA LEU A 110 0.45 15.28 -11.94
C LEU A 110 -0.49 16.45 -12.23
N SER A 111 -1.33 16.31 -13.27
CA SER A 111 -2.44 17.25 -13.52
C SER A 111 -3.45 17.25 -12.37
N ASP A 112 -4.31 18.28 -12.32
CA ASP A 112 -5.44 18.40 -11.40
C ASP A 112 -5.03 18.40 -9.91
N ASP A 113 -3.91 19.09 -9.59
CA ASP A 113 -3.37 19.21 -8.24
C ASP A 113 -3.12 17.87 -7.54
N ARG A 114 -2.87 16.81 -8.30
CA ARG A 114 -2.45 15.51 -7.78
C ARG A 114 -0.95 15.34 -7.88
N HIS A 115 -0.44 14.44 -7.07
CA HIS A 115 0.93 13.98 -7.12
C HIS A 115 1.01 12.48 -6.90
N SER A 116 2.15 11.88 -7.22
CA SER A 116 2.40 10.47 -6.92
C SER A 116 3.77 10.25 -6.34
N ALA A 117 3.89 9.17 -5.55
CA ALA A 117 5.14 8.65 -5.03
C ALA A 117 5.21 7.15 -5.33
N THR A 118 6.35 6.69 -5.85
CA THR A 118 6.61 5.27 -6.11
C THR A 118 7.68 4.76 -5.15
N TRP A 119 7.34 3.69 -4.44
CA TRP A 119 8.17 3.02 -3.46
C TRP A 119 8.51 1.62 -3.94
N GLU A 120 9.74 1.20 -3.77
CA GLU A 120 10.20 -0.15 -4.05
C GLU A 120 10.78 -0.80 -2.80
N ASP A 121 10.20 -1.94 -2.43
CA ASP A 121 10.72 -2.76 -1.33
C ASP A 121 11.51 -3.93 -1.91
N PRO A 122 12.85 -3.89 -1.81
CA PRO A 122 13.71 -4.86 -2.50
C PRO A 122 13.77 -6.23 -1.82
N PHE A 123 13.09 -6.40 -0.67
CA PHE A 123 13.14 -7.65 0.10
C PHE A 123 11.79 -8.36 0.07
N PRO A 124 11.75 -9.64 -0.38
CA PRO A 124 10.51 -10.42 -0.34
C PRO A 124 9.98 -10.49 1.10
N LYS A 125 8.70 -10.18 1.25
CA LYS A 125 8.00 -10.20 2.55
C LYS A 125 6.57 -10.68 2.40
N PRO A 126 5.98 -11.24 3.46
CA PRO A 126 4.56 -11.54 3.47
C PRO A 126 3.72 -10.25 3.50
N SER A 127 2.50 -10.33 2.98
CA SER A 127 1.58 -9.21 2.84
C SER A 127 1.17 -8.55 4.18
N TYR A 128 1.26 -9.26 5.30
CA TYR A 128 0.94 -8.67 6.61
C TYR A 128 1.91 -7.56 7.04
N LEU A 129 3.11 -7.47 6.43
CA LEU A 129 4.09 -6.41 6.66
C LEU A 129 3.89 -5.20 5.72
N PHE A 130 2.94 -5.27 4.81
CA PHE A 130 2.64 -4.18 3.90
C PHE A 130 2.10 -2.96 4.65
N ALA A 131 2.60 -1.77 4.31
CA ALA A 131 2.15 -0.53 4.92
C ALA A 131 2.00 0.61 3.90
N ILE A 132 0.93 1.37 4.06
CA ILE A 132 0.71 2.68 3.45
C ILE A 132 0.32 3.66 4.55
N VAL A 133 0.93 4.84 4.51
CA VAL A 133 0.52 5.99 5.33
C VAL A 133 0.46 7.21 4.44
N THR A 134 -0.67 7.89 4.40
CA THR A 134 -0.79 9.14 3.64
C THR A 134 -1.58 10.18 4.43
N GLY A 135 -1.17 11.44 4.30
CA GLY A 135 -1.88 12.53 4.99
C GLY A 135 -1.04 13.78 5.20
N LYS A 136 -1.50 14.61 6.13
CA LYS A 136 -0.80 15.82 6.58
C LYS A 136 0.07 15.49 7.77
N LEU A 137 1.29 15.06 7.50
CA LEU A 137 2.25 14.63 8.51
C LEU A 137 3.46 15.57 8.53
N ALA A 138 4.06 15.71 9.71
CA ALA A 138 5.34 16.33 9.93
C ALA A 138 6.40 15.26 10.14
N VAL A 139 7.66 15.60 9.87
CA VAL A 139 8.79 14.69 9.97
C VAL A 139 9.84 15.22 10.94
N LEU A 140 10.34 14.36 11.82
CA LEU A 140 11.63 14.53 12.50
C LEU A 140 12.67 13.70 11.76
N GLU A 141 13.75 14.36 11.34
CA GLU A 141 14.84 13.72 10.62
C GLU A 141 16.15 13.76 11.42
N LYS A 142 16.89 12.66 11.36
CA LYS A 142 18.20 12.58 11.96
C LYS A 142 19.11 11.62 11.17
N ILE A 143 20.32 12.06 10.89
CA ILE A 143 21.36 11.16 10.39
C ILE A 143 21.94 10.39 11.59
N ILE A 144 21.93 9.07 11.47
CA ILE A 144 22.49 8.15 12.45
C ILE A 144 23.61 7.33 11.82
N THR A 145 24.65 7.04 12.59
CA THR A 145 25.70 6.10 12.18
C THR A 145 25.37 4.73 12.73
N THR A 146 25.22 3.76 11.83
CA THR A 146 24.96 2.36 12.21
C THR A 146 26.19 1.72 12.84
N GLN A 147 26.00 0.56 13.48
CA GLN A 147 27.11 -0.21 14.07
C GLN A 147 28.17 -0.62 13.02
N SER A 148 27.78 -0.76 11.74
CA SER A 148 28.71 -1.01 10.63
C SER A 148 29.43 0.24 10.09
N GLY A 149 29.25 1.40 10.74
CA GLY A 149 29.87 2.67 10.34
C GLY A 149 29.19 3.40 9.15
N LYS A 150 28.03 2.90 8.70
CA LYS A 150 27.29 3.54 7.60
C LYS A 150 26.32 4.59 8.14
N GLU A 151 26.30 5.76 7.51
CA GLU A 151 25.28 6.77 7.78
C GLU A 151 23.93 6.36 7.19
N LYS A 152 22.86 6.61 7.93
CA LYS A 152 21.48 6.39 7.54
C LYS A 152 20.61 7.56 7.99
N LEU A 153 19.69 7.97 7.11
CA LEU A 153 18.63 8.90 7.45
C LEU A 153 17.55 8.13 8.23
N LEU A 154 17.27 8.60 9.43
CA LEU A 154 16.14 8.17 10.25
C LEU A 154 15.05 9.24 10.13
N GLN A 155 13.83 8.83 9.80
CA GLN A 155 12.66 9.70 9.71
C GLN A 155 11.56 9.16 10.63
N ILE A 156 10.97 10.05 11.42
CA ILE A 156 9.80 9.76 12.24
C ILE A 156 8.68 10.67 11.78
N TRP A 157 7.64 10.10 11.19
CA TRP A 157 6.49 10.81 10.65
C TRP A 157 5.35 10.77 11.65
N VAL A 158 4.83 11.93 12.03
CA VAL A 158 3.76 12.10 13.04
C VAL A 158 2.80 13.21 12.62
N GLU A 159 1.66 13.31 13.28
CA GLU A 159 0.83 14.50 13.17
C GLU A 159 1.60 15.71 13.76
N GLU A 160 1.44 16.90 13.17
CA GLU A 160 2.14 18.14 13.58
C GLU A 160 2.09 18.39 15.10
N LYS A 161 0.93 18.14 15.71
CA LYS A 161 0.72 18.31 17.17
C LYS A 161 1.59 17.41 18.04
N ASP A 162 2.09 16.30 17.48
CA ASP A 162 2.86 15.28 18.20
C ASP A 162 4.37 15.36 17.93
N LEU A 163 4.81 16.27 17.05
CA LEU A 163 6.23 16.42 16.68
C LEU A 163 7.13 16.68 17.90
N SER A 164 6.63 17.39 18.92
CA SER A 164 7.40 17.67 20.15
C SER A 164 7.56 16.46 21.09
N LYS A 165 6.88 15.35 20.79
CA LYS A 165 6.95 14.10 21.58
C LYS A 165 7.95 13.07 21.00
N THR A 166 8.55 13.40 19.83
CA THR A 166 9.46 12.50 19.09
C THR A 166 10.95 12.70 19.41
#